data_9225c46d4a65a596ceb42af885e94e8d
#
_entry.id   9225c46d4a65a596ceb42af885e94e8d
#
_cell.length_a   1.000
_cell.length_b   1.000
_cell.length_c   1.000
_cell.angle_alpha   90.00
_cell.angle_beta   90.00
_cell.angle_gamma   90.00
#
_symmetry.space_group_name_H-M   'P 1'
#
loop_
_entity.id
_entity.type
_entity.pdbx_description
1 polymer ?
#
loop_
_entity_poly.entity_id
_entity_poly.type
_entity_poly.pdbx_seq_one_letter_code
_entity_poly.pdbx_strand_id
1 'polypeptide(L)'
;MAGLKLQAVTKSWDGKTQVIKPLTLDVADGEFIVMVGPSGCGKSTLLRMVAGLERVTEGDIWINDQRVTEMEPKDRGIAMVFQNYALYPHMSVEENMAWGLKIRGMGKQQIAERVKEAACILELDGLL
;
A
#
# COMPACT_ATOMS: atom_id res chain seq x y z
N MET A 1 -7.01 12.53 0.90
CA MET A 1 -6.52 11.35 0.16
C MET A 1 -6.00 11.79 -1.20
N ALA A 2 -5.03 11.05 -1.74
CA ALA A 2 -4.36 11.42 -2.99
C ALA A 2 -5.10 10.91 -4.22
N GLY A 3 -5.08 11.69 -5.30
CA GLY A 3 -5.50 11.21 -6.62
C GLY A 3 -4.51 10.20 -7.17
N LEU A 4 -4.97 9.23 -7.96
CA LEU A 4 -4.15 8.20 -8.59
C LEU A 4 -4.43 8.18 -10.09
N LYS A 5 -3.36 8.15 -10.89
CA LYS A 5 -3.47 8.02 -12.33
C LYS A 5 -2.59 6.88 -12.83
N LEU A 6 -3.18 5.96 -13.55
CA LEU A 6 -2.48 4.90 -14.29
C LEU A 6 -2.55 5.23 -15.78
N GLN A 7 -1.42 5.23 -16.45
CA GLN A 7 -1.34 5.54 -17.87
C GLN A 7 -0.71 4.38 -18.62
N ALA A 8 -1.55 3.62 -19.33
CA ALA A 8 -1.15 2.47 -20.15
C ALA A 8 -0.24 1.47 -19.42
N VAL A 9 -0.54 1.20 -18.15
CA VAL A 9 0.24 0.29 -17.30
C VAL A 9 0.04 -1.14 -17.74
N THR A 10 1.15 -1.86 -17.93
CA THR A 10 1.16 -3.28 -18.27
C THR A 10 2.06 -4.06 -17.34
N LYS A 11 1.83 -5.36 -17.23
CA LYS A 11 2.72 -6.28 -16.51
C LYS A 11 2.83 -7.61 -17.28
N SER A 12 4.06 -8.00 -17.53
CA SER A 12 4.43 -9.30 -18.06
C SER A 12 5.62 -9.86 -17.30
N TRP A 13 5.55 -11.13 -16.93
CA TRP A 13 6.64 -11.81 -16.22
C TRP A 13 7.65 -12.46 -17.16
N ASP A 14 7.19 -12.87 -18.35
CA ASP A 14 7.99 -13.60 -19.33
C ASP A 14 8.33 -12.75 -20.58
N GLY A 15 7.86 -11.52 -20.63
CA GLY A 15 7.98 -10.64 -21.78
C GLY A 15 7.06 -10.97 -22.94
N LYS A 16 6.22 -12.00 -22.82
CA LYS A 16 5.33 -12.48 -23.89
C LYS A 16 3.86 -12.40 -23.52
N THR A 17 3.50 -12.85 -22.31
CA THR A 17 2.12 -12.89 -21.84
C THR A 17 1.89 -11.75 -20.87
N GLN A 18 0.96 -10.86 -21.19
CA GLN A 18 0.57 -9.78 -20.32
C GLN A 18 -0.41 -10.28 -19.25
N VAL A 19 0.02 -10.29 -17.98
CA VAL A 19 -0.84 -10.53 -16.83
C VAL A 19 -1.79 -9.36 -16.65
N ILE A 20 -1.30 -8.14 -16.87
CA ILE A 20 -2.11 -6.93 -16.91
C ILE A 20 -1.97 -6.33 -18.31
N LYS A 21 -3.06 -6.28 -19.02
CA LYS A 21 -3.16 -5.61 -20.32
C LYS A 21 -3.13 -4.10 -20.12
N PRO A 22 -2.78 -3.29 -21.13
CA PRO A 22 -2.69 -1.84 -20.98
C PRO A 22 -3.91 -1.27 -20.25
N LEU A 23 -3.66 -0.72 -19.07
CA LEU A 23 -4.69 -0.18 -18.18
C LEU A 23 -4.46 1.31 -18.00
N THR A 24 -5.48 2.08 -18.32
CA THR A 24 -5.53 3.52 -18.05
C THR A 24 -6.68 3.79 -17.10
N LEU A 25 -6.37 4.39 -15.97
CA LEU A 25 -7.35 4.68 -14.92
C LEU A 25 -7.03 6.02 -14.29
N ASP A 26 -8.04 6.82 -14.04
CA ASP A 26 -7.93 8.09 -13.33
C ASP A 26 -8.84 8.05 -12.12
N VAL A 27 -8.23 8.10 -10.93
CA VAL A 27 -8.94 8.07 -9.64
C VAL A 27 -8.81 9.44 -9.01
N ALA A 28 -9.95 10.09 -8.79
CA ALA A 28 -10.00 11.41 -8.17
C ALA A 28 -9.60 11.34 -6.69
N ASP A 29 -9.12 12.47 -6.17
CA ASP A 29 -8.86 12.62 -4.74
C ASP A 29 -10.13 12.31 -3.93
N GLY A 30 -9.98 11.47 -2.91
CA GLY A 30 -11.09 11.04 -2.05
C GLY A 30 -11.99 9.97 -2.64
N GLU A 31 -11.75 9.51 -3.88
CA GLU A 31 -12.55 8.45 -4.49
C GLU A 31 -12.22 7.08 -3.90
N PHE A 32 -13.25 6.28 -3.68
CA PHE A 32 -13.12 4.90 -3.21
C PHE A 32 -13.31 3.94 -4.38
N ILE A 33 -12.26 3.16 -4.70
CA ILE A 33 -12.26 2.22 -5.82
C ILE A 33 -12.23 0.78 -5.31
N VAL A 34 -13.06 -0.05 -5.89
CA VAL A 34 -13.09 -1.50 -5.63
C VAL A 34 -12.73 -2.26 -6.90
N MET A 35 -11.76 -3.15 -6.80
CA MET A 35 -11.39 -4.04 -7.90
C MET A 35 -12.01 -5.41 -7.68
N VAL A 36 -12.77 -5.87 -8.67
CA VAL A 36 -13.49 -7.15 -8.62
C VAL A 36 -13.02 -8.03 -9.75
N GLY A 37 -12.87 -9.30 -9.47
CA GLY A 37 -12.48 -10.29 -10.48
C GLY A 37 -12.08 -11.61 -9.84
N PRO A 38 -11.99 -12.70 -10.64
CA PRO A 38 -11.58 -14.01 -10.15
C PRO A 38 -10.12 -14.01 -9.69
N SER A 39 -9.76 -15.01 -8.91
CA SER A 39 -8.37 -15.24 -8.49
C SER A 39 -7.46 -15.37 -9.72
N GLY A 40 -6.30 -14.74 -9.68
CA GLY A 40 -5.33 -14.78 -10.78
C GLY A 40 -5.57 -13.78 -11.90
N CYS A 41 -6.54 -12.86 -11.78
CA CYS A 41 -6.80 -11.84 -12.80
C CYS A 41 -5.87 -10.61 -12.72
N GLY A 42 -4.91 -10.60 -11.79
CA GLY A 42 -3.93 -9.52 -11.67
C GLY A 42 -4.25 -8.44 -10.63
N LYS A 43 -5.31 -8.59 -9.83
CA LYS A 43 -5.69 -7.60 -8.80
C LYS A 43 -4.56 -7.31 -7.83
N SER A 44 -3.98 -8.34 -7.22
CA SER A 44 -2.89 -8.19 -6.26
C SER A 44 -1.62 -7.63 -6.91
N THR A 45 -1.34 -8.02 -8.15
CA THR A 45 -0.21 -7.51 -8.92
C THR A 45 -0.37 -6.02 -9.17
N LEU A 46 -1.55 -5.57 -9.56
CA LEU A 46 -1.83 -4.15 -9.79
C LEU A 46 -1.65 -3.33 -8.51
N LEU A 47 -2.19 -3.80 -7.38
CA LEU A 47 -2.01 -3.14 -6.09
C LEU A 47 -0.54 -3.04 -5.69
N ARG A 48 0.23 -4.09 -5.91
CA ARG A 48 1.69 -4.08 -5.65
C ARG A 48 2.42 -3.10 -6.53
N MET A 49 2.04 -2.97 -7.80
CA MET A 49 2.65 -1.98 -8.69
C MET A 49 2.36 -0.55 -8.23
N VAL A 50 1.13 -0.26 -7.83
CA VAL A 50 0.77 1.05 -7.27
C VAL A 50 1.56 1.34 -5.99
N ALA A 51 1.75 0.33 -5.15
CA ALA A 51 2.53 0.47 -3.91
C ALA A 51 4.05 0.54 -4.13
N GLY A 52 4.53 0.19 -5.31
CA GLY A 52 5.97 0.13 -5.61
C GLY A 52 6.65 -1.18 -5.22
N LEU A 53 5.90 -2.17 -4.80
CA LEU A 53 6.42 -3.51 -4.45
C LEU A 53 6.70 -4.37 -5.68
N GLU A 54 6.17 -3.97 -6.83
CA GLU A 54 6.38 -4.63 -8.11
C GLU A 54 6.56 -3.58 -9.20
N ARG A 55 7.44 -3.84 -10.15
CA ARG A 55 7.70 -2.91 -11.25
C ARG A 55 6.69 -3.10 -12.37
N VAL A 56 6.28 -1.99 -12.99
CA VAL A 56 5.50 -2.04 -14.23
C VAL A 56 6.40 -2.47 -15.39
N THR A 57 5.84 -3.21 -16.34
CA THR A 57 6.54 -3.54 -17.59
C THR A 57 6.57 -2.34 -18.52
N GLU A 58 5.41 -1.71 -18.71
CA GLU A 58 5.28 -0.46 -19.46
C GLU A 58 4.25 0.44 -18.78
N GLY A 59 4.28 1.72 -19.13
CA GLY A 59 3.34 2.70 -18.63
C GLY A 59 3.86 3.46 -17.42
N ASP A 60 3.04 4.36 -16.90
CA ASP A 60 3.38 5.24 -15.79
C ASP A 60 2.31 5.26 -14.72
N ILE A 61 2.75 5.50 -13.49
CA ILE A 61 1.89 5.66 -12.31
C ILE A 61 2.14 7.06 -11.74
N TRP A 62 1.05 7.77 -11.48
CA TRP A 62 1.06 9.12 -10.89
C TRP A 62 0.24 9.15 -9.62
N ILE A 63 0.77 9.74 -8.57
CA ILE A 63 0.08 9.98 -7.30
C ILE A 63 0.18 11.47 -7.00
N ASN A 64 -0.95 12.16 -6.84
CA ASN A 64 -1.00 13.62 -6.64
C ASN A 64 -0.18 14.38 -7.68
N ASP A 65 -0.36 14.06 -8.96
CA ASP A 65 0.35 14.70 -10.09
C ASP A 65 1.87 14.52 -10.07
N GLN A 66 2.38 13.63 -9.18
CA GLN A 66 3.79 13.26 -9.15
C GLN A 66 3.96 11.88 -9.77
N ARG A 67 4.87 11.77 -10.76
CA ARG A 67 5.22 10.48 -11.36
C ARG A 67 5.99 9.63 -10.34
N VAL A 68 5.43 8.48 -9.98
CA VAL A 68 5.99 7.60 -8.95
C VAL A 68 6.42 6.24 -9.48
N THR A 69 6.42 6.05 -10.78
CA THR A 69 6.65 4.76 -11.45
C THR A 69 7.93 4.05 -10.97
N GLU A 70 9.00 4.80 -10.73
CA GLU A 70 10.29 4.27 -10.31
C GLU A 70 10.63 4.56 -8.85
N MET A 71 9.73 5.20 -8.12
CA MET A 71 9.93 5.50 -6.70
C MET A 71 9.78 4.26 -5.83
N GLU A 72 10.58 4.18 -4.78
CA GLU A 72 10.44 3.12 -3.79
C GLU A 72 9.14 3.25 -3.00
N PRO A 73 8.60 2.14 -2.45
CA PRO A 73 7.34 2.17 -1.71
C PRO A 73 7.29 3.22 -0.61
N LYS A 74 8.36 3.34 0.17
CA LYS A 74 8.46 4.28 1.29
C LYS A 74 8.31 5.75 0.88
N ASP A 75 8.63 6.08 -0.36
CA ASP A 75 8.64 7.46 -0.86
C ASP A 75 7.35 7.84 -1.57
N ARG A 76 6.43 6.89 -1.79
CA ARG A 76 5.18 7.14 -2.50
C ARG A 76 4.08 7.76 -1.65
N GLY A 77 4.25 7.85 -0.32
CA GLY A 77 3.26 8.43 0.58
C GLY A 77 1.96 7.63 0.67
N ILE A 78 2.04 6.32 0.56
CA ILE A 78 0.90 5.40 0.60
C ILE A 78 1.01 4.42 1.77
N ALA A 79 -0.11 3.78 2.09
CA ALA A 79 -0.15 2.67 3.03
C ALA A 79 -0.85 1.49 2.37
N MET A 80 -0.47 0.27 2.74
CA MET A 80 -1.03 -0.95 2.19
C MET A 80 -1.37 -1.94 3.29
N VAL A 81 -2.56 -2.54 3.18
CA VAL A 81 -2.97 -3.65 4.04
C VAL A 81 -2.86 -4.91 3.21
N PHE A 82 -1.99 -5.84 3.65
CA PHE A 82 -1.79 -7.12 2.96
C PHE A 82 -2.89 -8.11 3.33
N GLN A 83 -3.11 -9.10 2.47
CA GLN A 83 -4.10 -10.15 2.70
C GLN A 83 -3.81 -10.96 3.97
N ASN A 84 -2.55 -11.10 4.36
CA ASN A 84 -2.10 -11.76 5.58
C ASN A 84 -1.85 -10.77 6.73
N TYR A 85 -2.31 -9.52 6.59
CA TYR A 85 -2.15 -8.40 7.53
C TYR A 85 -0.70 -7.97 7.78
N ALA A 86 0.31 -8.61 7.16
CA ALA A 86 1.74 -8.28 7.26
C ALA A 86 2.25 -8.09 8.69
N LEU A 87 1.73 -8.88 9.63
CA LEU A 87 2.17 -8.84 11.01
C LEU A 87 3.59 -9.39 11.16
N TYR A 88 4.38 -8.78 12.02
CA TYR A 88 5.69 -9.29 12.42
C TYR A 88 5.51 -10.27 13.58
N PRO A 89 5.65 -11.60 13.34
CA PRO A 89 5.31 -12.62 14.35
C PRO A 89 6.24 -12.61 15.56
N HIS A 90 7.43 -12.04 15.43
CA HIS A 90 8.41 -11.91 16.51
C HIS A 90 8.22 -10.67 17.38
N MET A 91 7.26 -9.82 17.02
CA MET A 91 6.94 -8.59 17.75
C MET A 91 5.62 -8.74 18.51
N SER A 92 5.52 -8.05 19.64
CA SER A 92 4.27 -7.95 20.39
C SER A 92 3.22 -7.14 19.63
N VAL A 93 1.99 -7.15 20.12
CA VAL A 93 0.91 -6.30 19.58
C VAL A 93 1.32 -4.83 19.60
N GLU A 94 1.83 -4.38 20.74
CA GLU A 94 2.30 -3.00 20.92
C GLU A 94 3.41 -2.64 19.93
N GLU A 95 4.40 -3.51 19.77
CA GLU A 95 5.51 -3.29 18.85
C GLU A 95 5.05 -3.26 17.38
N ASN A 96 4.13 -4.14 16.99
CA ASN A 96 3.53 -4.11 15.65
C ASN A 96 2.82 -2.78 15.38
N MET A 97 2.04 -2.29 16.35
CA MET A 97 1.33 -1.02 16.21
C MET A 97 2.28 0.19 16.18
N ALA A 98 3.36 0.12 16.94
CA ALA A 98 4.32 1.22 17.08
C ALA A 98 5.34 1.31 15.93
N TRP A 99 5.56 0.24 15.18
CA TRP A 99 6.66 0.14 14.22
C TRP A 99 6.71 1.27 13.18
N GLY A 100 5.57 1.53 12.53
CA GLY A 100 5.48 2.61 11.54
C GLY A 100 5.79 3.99 12.12
N LEU A 101 5.40 4.22 13.36
CA LEU A 101 5.65 5.48 14.06
C LEU A 101 7.13 5.63 14.44
N LYS A 102 7.79 4.53 14.82
CA LYS A 102 9.24 4.51 15.07
C LYS A 102 10.04 4.85 13.83
N ILE A 103 9.68 4.27 12.69
CA ILE A 103 10.35 4.54 11.41
C ILE A 103 10.22 6.01 11.02
N ARG A 104 9.10 6.64 11.34
CA ARG A 104 8.87 8.07 11.06
C ARG A 104 9.59 9.00 12.05
N GLY A 105 10.29 8.45 13.04
CA GLY A 105 11.03 9.25 14.01
C GLY A 105 10.20 9.89 15.11
N MET A 106 8.98 9.40 15.34
CA MET A 106 8.12 9.90 16.41
C MET A 106 8.71 9.60 17.80
N GLY A 107 8.57 10.52 18.75
CA GLY A 107 9.05 10.34 20.12
C GLY A 107 8.32 9.23 20.87
N LYS A 108 9.01 8.59 21.83
CA LYS A 108 8.48 7.45 22.59
C LYS A 108 7.13 7.74 23.27
N GLN A 109 6.98 8.91 23.86
CA GLN A 109 5.75 9.30 24.54
C GLN A 109 4.58 9.45 23.58
N GLN A 110 4.81 10.08 22.44
CA GLN A 110 3.80 10.23 21.39
C GLN A 110 3.39 8.87 20.80
N ILE A 111 4.35 7.97 20.60
CA ILE A 111 4.09 6.61 20.14
C ILE A 111 3.18 5.88 21.14
N ALA A 112 3.51 5.94 22.43
CA ALA A 112 2.73 5.30 23.50
C ALA A 112 1.28 5.81 23.53
N GLU A 113 1.08 7.12 23.39
CA GLU A 113 -0.25 7.74 23.35
C GLU A 113 -1.05 7.29 22.12
N ARG A 114 -0.43 7.29 20.95
CA ARG A 114 -1.08 6.87 19.70
C ARG A 114 -1.44 5.39 19.71
N VAL A 115 -0.53 4.54 20.18
CA VAL A 115 -0.78 3.10 20.31
C VAL A 115 -1.94 2.83 21.27
N LYS A 116 -1.94 3.51 22.42
CA LYS A 116 -3.00 3.36 23.42
C LYS A 116 -4.36 3.79 22.88
N GLU A 117 -4.42 4.91 22.16
CA GLU A 117 -5.64 5.41 21.53
C GLU A 117 -6.19 4.39 20.52
N ALA A 118 -5.34 3.90 19.63
CA ALA A 118 -5.74 2.90 18.63
C ALA A 118 -6.15 1.58 19.28
N ALA A 119 -5.42 1.12 20.30
CA ALA A 119 -5.75 -0.10 21.03
C ALA A 119 -7.10 0.01 21.74
N CYS A 120 -7.42 1.18 22.28
CA CYS A 120 -8.73 1.42 22.90
C CYS A 120 -9.87 1.30 21.88
N ILE A 121 -9.70 1.90 20.70
CA ILE A 121 -10.69 1.82 19.61
C ILE A 121 -10.89 0.38 19.14
N LEU A 122 -9.83 -0.41 19.10
CA LEU A 122 -9.84 -1.80 18.62
C LEU A 122 -10.08 -2.82 19.75
N GLU A 123 -10.30 -2.37 20.97
CA GLU A 123 -10.49 -3.24 22.15
C GLU A 123 -9.30 -4.17 22.40
N LEU A 124 -8.08 -3.67 22.19
CA LEU A 124 -6.83 -4.43 22.35
C LEU A 124 -6.06 -4.08 23.64
N ASP A 125 -6.61 -3.23 24.52
CA ASP A 125 -5.91 -2.72 25.71
C ASP A 125 -5.33 -3.83 26.59
N GLY A 126 -6.03 -4.93 26.74
CA GLY A 126 -5.58 -6.06 27.55
C GLY A 126 -4.53 -6.95 26.88
N LEU A 127 -4.19 -6.67 25.61
CA LEU A 127 -3.28 -7.49 24.81
C LEU A 127 -1.94 -6.82 24.49
N LEU A 128 -1.77 -5.58 24.92
CA LEU A 128 -0.53 -4.82 24.67
C LEU A 128 0.66 -5.38 25.45
#